data_de81d0d41757db2804d319b008e25ad6
#
_entry.id   de81d0d41757db2804d319b008e25ad6
#
_cell.length_a   1.000
_cell.length_b   1.000
_cell.length_c   1.000
_cell.angle_alpha   90.00
_cell.angle_beta   90.00
_cell.angle_gamma   90.00
#
_symmetry.space_group_name_H-M   'P 1'
#
loop_
_entity.id
_entity.type
_entity.pdbx_description
1 polymer ?
#
loop_
_entity_poly.entity_id
_entity_poly.type
_entity_poly.pdbx_seq_one_letter_code
_entity_poly.pdbx_strand_id
1 'polypeptide(L)'
;MKQNLTSEQLRKIAEPLPPEAISAHPTRTGMSTIKGIFVTERLNEVFGVGEWMVKTKLLAPISVIVKTTSSGRERTEYTALSKTILEIPSAGIYYECIASSTNDDMGDAAKGSTTDAITKIASWIGIGIDVYKGKHGAPVIPAKPYQAPPKNDVAPPTKTRTTAPVIIPAGLQKIHQEYILERAVKATDQERNDPRFNPTEDWTEERYRKGIEYFKNR
;
A
#
# COMPACT_ATOMS: atom_id res chain seq x y z
N MET A 1 -4.43 -32.43 13.59
CA MET A 1 -4.49 -33.29 12.37
C MET A 1 -4.01 -32.43 11.21
N LYS A 2 -3.01 -32.89 10.42
CA LYS A 2 -2.68 -32.24 9.16
C LYS A 2 -3.85 -32.48 8.20
N GLN A 3 -4.64 -31.46 7.89
CA GLN A 3 -5.61 -31.56 6.82
C GLN A 3 -4.83 -31.44 5.50
N ASN A 4 -4.79 -32.51 4.74
CA ASN A 4 -4.16 -32.52 3.45
C ASN A 4 -5.12 -31.90 2.43
N LEU A 5 -4.59 -31.06 1.54
CA LEU A 5 -5.34 -30.56 0.40
C LEU A 5 -5.87 -31.71 -0.44
N THR A 6 -7.11 -31.62 -0.93
CA THR A 6 -7.70 -32.60 -1.83
C THR A 6 -7.00 -32.56 -3.20
N SER A 7 -7.10 -33.65 -3.98
CA SER A 7 -6.56 -33.68 -5.33
C SER A 7 -7.15 -32.57 -6.22
N GLU A 8 -8.43 -32.26 -6.02
CA GLU A 8 -9.10 -31.16 -6.76
C GLU A 8 -8.52 -29.78 -6.39
N GLN A 9 -8.29 -29.53 -5.10
CA GLN A 9 -7.66 -28.29 -4.64
C GLN A 9 -6.24 -28.16 -5.20
N LEU A 10 -5.45 -29.23 -5.16
CA LEU A 10 -4.09 -29.24 -5.73
C LEU A 10 -4.12 -28.97 -7.24
N ARG A 11 -5.06 -29.54 -7.97
CA ARG A 11 -5.26 -29.29 -9.40
C ARG A 11 -5.54 -27.81 -9.66
N LYS A 12 -6.51 -27.21 -8.95
CA LYS A 12 -6.89 -25.82 -9.09
C LYS A 12 -5.76 -24.85 -8.71
N ILE A 13 -4.98 -25.17 -7.68
CA ILE A 13 -3.80 -24.39 -7.27
C ILE A 13 -2.76 -24.36 -8.40
N ALA A 14 -2.53 -25.51 -9.06
CA ALA A 14 -1.53 -25.64 -10.11
C ALA A 14 -1.97 -25.09 -11.47
N GLU A 15 -3.25 -24.84 -11.64
CA GLU A 15 -3.81 -24.32 -12.89
C GLU A 15 -3.30 -22.89 -13.17
N PRO A 16 -2.78 -22.62 -14.38
CA PRO A 16 -2.29 -21.28 -14.73
C PRO A 16 -3.36 -20.21 -14.54
N LEU A 17 -2.92 -19.02 -14.15
CA LEU A 17 -3.80 -17.86 -14.13
C LEU A 17 -4.10 -17.42 -15.59
N PRO A 18 -5.29 -16.84 -15.84
CA PRO A 18 -5.63 -16.38 -17.18
C PRO A 18 -4.69 -15.25 -17.63
N PRO A 19 -4.44 -15.09 -18.94
CA PRO A 19 -3.50 -14.11 -19.47
C PRO A 19 -3.74 -12.67 -18.98
N GLU A 20 -4.99 -12.28 -18.80
CA GLU A 20 -5.39 -10.97 -18.28
C GLU A 20 -5.00 -10.71 -16.82
N ALA A 21 -4.69 -11.76 -16.08
CA ALA A 21 -4.16 -11.67 -14.71
C ALA A 21 -2.70 -11.16 -14.68
N ILE A 22 -2.01 -11.30 -15.82
CA ILE A 22 -0.58 -11.06 -15.92
C ILE A 22 -0.34 -9.75 -16.68
N SER A 23 0.54 -8.91 -16.15
CA SER A 23 0.96 -7.67 -16.80
C SER A 23 2.47 -7.48 -16.68
N ALA A 24 3.06 -6.67 -17.58
CA ALA A 24 4.45 -6.29 -17.48
C ALA A 24 4.68 -5.50 -16.18
N HIS A 25 5.82 -5.73 -15.54
CA HIS A 25 6.19 -4.96 -14.35
C HIS A 25 6.41 -3.50 -14.72
N PRO A 26 5.82 -2.52 -14.02
CA PRO A 26 5.83 -1.12 -14.43
C PRO A 26 7.22 -0.49 -14.51
N THR A 27 8.19 -0.98 -13.74
CA THR A 27 9.52 -0.38 -13.62
C THR A 27 10.68 -1.35 -13.89
N ARG A 28 10.40 -2.66 -14.09
CA ARG A 28 11.44 -3.68 -14.30
C ARG A 28 11.19 -4.40 -15.61
N THR A 29 12.01 -4.09 -16.60
CA THR A 29 11.95 -4.73 -17.93
C THR A 29 12.14 -6.25 -17.83
N GLY A 30 11.33 -6.99 -18.56
CA GLY A 30 11.42 -8.46 -18.60
C GLY A 30 10.78 -9.18 -17.40
N MET A 31 10.22 -8.45 -16.44
CA MET A 31 9.48 -9.03 -15.32
C MET A 31 7.97 -8.87 -15.51
N SER A 32 7.22 -9.84 -15.01
CA SER A 32 5.76 -9.83 -14.98
C SER A 32 5.24 -9.65 -13.56
N THR A 33 4.05 -9.08 -13.43
CA THR A 33 3.30 -8.97 -12.17
C THR A 33 1.97 -9.68 -12.31
N ILE A 34 1.40 -10.10 -11.18
CA ILE A 34 0.07 -10.69 -11.10
C ILE A 34 -0.87 -9.65 -10.50
N LYS A 35 -2.03 -9.45 -11.13
CA LYS A 35 -3.09 -8.62 -10.54
C LYS A 35 -3.73 -9.37 -9.37
N GLY A 36 -3.69 -8.76 -8.18
CA GLY A 36 -4.13 -9.40 -6.94
C GLY A 36 -5.56 -9.90 -6.94
N ILE A 37 -6.46 -9.31 -7.75
CA ILE A 37 -7.86 -9.76 -7.83
C ILE A 37 -7.99 -11.21 -8.34
N PHE A 38 -7.17 -11.63 -9.30
CA PHE A 38 -7.17 -13.00 -9.79
C PHE A 38 -6.62 -14.01 -8.78
N VAL A 39 -5.73 -13.55 -7.90
CA VAL A 39 -5.27 -14.36 -6.76
C VAL A 39 -6.40 -14.54 -5.75
N THR A 40 -7.13 -13.47 -5.44
CA THR A 40 -8.31 -13.53 -4.57
C THR A 40 -9.38 -14.47 -5.13
N GLU A 41 -9.66 -14.37 -6.41
CA GLU A 41 -10.60 -15.26 -7.11
C GLU A 41 -10.17 -16.73 -6.99
N ARG A 42 -8.89 -17.02 -7.28
CA ARG A 42 -8.37 -18.40 -7.17
C ARG A 42 -8.40 -18.92 -5.72
N LEU A 43 -8.11 -18.08 -4.72
CA LEU A 43 -8.25 -18.47 -3.31
C LEU A 43 -9.71 -18.81 -2.96
N ASN A 44 -10.66 -18.05 -3.46
CA ASN A 44 -12.09 -18.34 -3.29
C ASN A 44 -12.53 -19.63 -3.99
N GLU A 45 -12.02 -19.88 -5.20
CA GLU A 45 -12.31 -21.11 -5.95
C GLU A 45 -11.76 -22.37 -5.30
N VAL A 46 -10.57 -22.28 -4.70
CA VAL A 46 -9.87 -23.42 -4.11
C VAL A 46 -10.36 -23.72 -2.71
N PHE A 47 -10.53 -22.69 -1.89
CA PHE A 47 -10.77 -22.84 -0.45
C PHE A 47 -12.18 -22.47 -0.04
N GLY A 48 -12.89 -21.68 -0.83
CA GLY A 48 -14.20 -21.15 -0.51
C GLY A 48 -14.16 -19.69 -0.02
N VAL A 49 -15.24 -18.97 -0.28
CA VAL A 49 -15.42 -17.59 0.20
C VAL A 49 -15.57 -17.60 1.73
N GLY A 50 -14.72 -16.84 2.42
CA GLY A 50 -14.74 -16.76 3.89
C GLY A 50 -13.93 -17.84 4.60
N GLU A 51 -13.37 -18.81 3.87
CA GLU A 51 -12.58 -19.91 4.44
C GLU A 51 -11.09 -19.57 4.60
N TRP A 52 -10.70 -18.36 4.21
CA TRP A 52 -9.34 -17.85 4.36
C TRP A 52 -9.37 -16.42 4.91
N MET A 53 -8.28 -16.03 5.55
CA MET A 53 -8.17 -14.74 6.24
C MET A 53 -6.84 -14.06 5.92
N VAL A 54 -6.89 -12.73 5.75
CA VAL A 54 -5.70 -11.88 5.61
C VAL A 54 -5.65 -10.90 6.78
N LYS A 55 -4.49 -10.82 7.42
CA LYS A 55 -4.19 -9.82 8.44
C LYS A 55 -2.96 -9.03 8.00
N THR A 56 -3.09 -7.71 7.90
CA THR A 56 -1.97 -6.83 7.54
C THR A 56 -1.69 -5.85 8.68
N LYS A 57 -0.39 -5.65 8.95
CA LYS A 57 0.11 -4.65 9.89
C LYS A 57 1.24 -3.86 9.25
N LEU A 58 1.16 -2.54 9.28
CA LEU A 58 2.29 -1.69 8.93
C LEU A 58 3.42 -1.89 9.95
N LEU A 59 4.64 -2.08 9.47
CA LEU A 59 5.83 -2.29 10.31
C LEU A 59 6.47 -0.98 10.73
N ALA A 60 6.22 0.09 9.99
CA ALA A 60 6.70 1.43 10.26
C ALA A 60 5.67 2.45 9.77
N PRO A 61 5.74 3.72 10.24
CA PRO A 61 5.02 4.81 9.60
C PRO A 61 5.32 4.86 8.11
N ILE A 62 4.32 5.23 7.30
CA ILE A 62 4.51 5.38 5.85
C ILE A 62 5.54 6.47 5.60
N SER A 63 6.60 6.14 4.89
CA SER A 63 7.65 7.09 4.50
C SER A 63 7.14 8.02 3.40
N VAL A 64 7.47 9.30 3.51
CA VAL A 64 7.09 10.33 2.55
C VAL A 64 8.37 10.90 1.95
N ILE A 65 8.50 10.87 0.64
CA ILE A 65 9.64 11.42 -0.09
C ILE A 65 9.12 12.35 -1.17
N VAL A 66 9.64 13.57 -1.20
CA VAL A 66 9.41 14.52 -2.31
C VAL A 66 10.57 14.39 -3.29
N LYS A 67 10.26 14.06 -4.53
CA LYS A 67 11.24 13.95 -5.63
C LYS A 67 10.99 15.05 -6.64
N THR A 68 12.05 15.70 -7.08
CA THR A 68 11.98 16.60 -8.22
C THR A 68 12.19 15.82 -9.51
N THR A 69 11.23 15.88 -10.41
CA THR A 69 11.34 15.25 -11.73
C THR A 69 12.33 15.99 -12.62
N SER A 70 12.78 15.37 -13.71
CA SER A 70 13.66 16.01 -14.70
C SER A 70 13.05 17.28 -15.34
N SER A 71 11.72 17.42 -15.27
CA SER A 71 11.00 18.62 -15.72
C SER A 71 10.85 19.70 -14.63
N GLY A 72 11.51 19.55 -13.48
CA GLY A 72 11.44 20.49 -12.35
C GLY A 72 10.15 20.43 -11.55
N ARG A 73 9.27 19.43 -11.78
CA ARG A 73 8.04 19.25 -11.00
C ARG A 73 8.32 18.40 -9.75
N GLU A 74 7.79 18.81 -8.62
CA GLU A 74 7.82 18.01 -7.41
C GLU A 74 6.74 16.92 -7.47
N ARG A 75 7.11 15.72 -7.06
CA ARG A 75 6.22 14.57 -6.89
C ARG A 75 6.42 13.99 -5.49
N THR A 76 5.34 13.90 -4.74
CA THR A 76 5.35 13.21 -3.45
C THR A 76 5.14 11.73 -3.67
N GLU A 77 5.97 10.91 -3.04
CA GLU A 77 5.86 9.45 -3.04
C GLU A 77 5.72 8.96 -1.60
N TYR A 78 4.77 8.06 -1.42
CA TYR A 78 4.48 7.38 -0.16
C TYR A 78 4.96 5.94 -0.26
N THR A 79 5.77 5.50 0.71
CA THR A 79 6.24 4.10 0.76
C THR A 79 5.71 3.44 2.03
N ALA A 80 4.88 2.40 1.87
CA ALA A 80 4.40 1.56 2.94
C ALA A 80 5.21 0.28 3.01
N LEU A 81 5.57 -0.14 4.23
CA LEU A 81 6.16 -1.43 4.55
C LEU A 81 5.21 -2.17 5.47
N SER A 82 4.74 -3.33 5.06
CA SER A 82 3.77 -4.12 5.82
C SER A 82 4.22 -5.57 6.00
N LYS A 83 3.72 -6.16 7.09
CA LYS A 83 3.69 -7.59 7.32
C LYS A 83 2.26 -8.08 7.11
N THR A 84 2.10 -9.05 6.22
CA THR A 84 0.81 -9.65 5.89
C THR A 84 0.85 -11.14 6.19
N ILE A 85 -0.20 -11.63 6.83
CA ILE A 85 -0.43 -13.04 7.13
C ILE A 85 -1.60 -13.50 6.27
N LEU A 86 -1.44 -14.64 5.59
CA LEU A 86 -2.52 -15.41 5.00
C LEU A 86 -2.70 -16.68 5.81
N GLU A 87 -3.91 -16.90 6.29
CA GLU A 87 -4.30 -18.06 7.08
C GLU A 87 -5.46 -18.79 6.40
N ILE A 88 -5.34 -20.10 6.23
CA ILE A 88 -6.37 -20.99 5.67
C ILE A 88 -6.50 -22.18 6.64
N PRO A 89 -7.36 -22.06 7.65
CA PRO A 89 -7.43 -23.04 8.75
C PRO A 89 -7.78 -24.45 8.27
N SER A 90 -8.70 -24.57 7.30
CA SER A 90 -9.13 -25.85 6.72
C SER A 90 -7.99 -26.62 6.06
N ALA A 91 -6.98 -25.92 5.54
CA ALA A 91 -5.79 -26.51 4.90
C ALA A 91 -4.56 -26.55 5.84
N GLY A 92 -4.65 -26.00 7.05
CA GLY A 92 -3.52 -25.86 7.95
C GLY A 92 -2.43 -24.94 7.41
N ILE A 93 -2.78 -24.00 6.54
CA ILE A 93 -1.85 -23.05 5.91
C ILE A 93 -1.78 -21.79 6.75
N TYR A 94 -0.54 -21.41 7.08
CA TYR A 94 -0.22 -20.14 7.71
C TYR A 94 1.10 -19.63 7.12
N TYR A 95 1.02 -18.51 6.39
CA TYR A 95 2.20 -17.87 5.81
C TYR A 95 2.24 -16.39 6.16
N GLU A 96 3.45 -15.91 6.36
CA GLU A 96 3.74 -14.52 6.66
C GLU A 96 4.70 -13.96 5.62
N CYS A 97 4.42 -12.78 5.09
CA CYS A 97 5.28 -12.08 4.14
C CYS A 97 5.42 -10.61 4.50
N ILE A 98 6.64 -10.08 4.35
CA ILE A 98 6.91 -8.64 4.40
C ILE A 98 6.99 -8.13 2.97
N ALA A 99 6.24 -7.08 2.69
CA ALA A 99 6.22 -6.44 1.38
C ALA A 99 6.18 -4.91 1.50
N SER A 100 6.57 -4.24 0.45
CA SER A 100 6.53 -2.78 0.38
C SER A 100 5.91 -2.33 -0.93
N SER A 101 5.26 -1.16 -0.89
CA SER A 101 4.75 -0.51 -2.09
C SER A 101 4.96 1.00 -2.01
N THR A 102 5.28 1.60 -3.14
CA THR A 102 5.42 3.05 -3.28
C THR A 102 4.39 3.57 -4.26
N ASN A 103 3.66 4.63 -3.86
CA ASN A 103 2.64 5.27 -4.69
C ASN A 103 2.62 6.79 -4.42
N ASP A 104 1.94 7.55 -5.28
CA ASP A 104 1.67 8.98 -5.08
C ASP A 104 0.45 9.24 -4.18
N ASP A 105 -0.27 8.20 -3.78
CA ASP A 105 -1.31 8.19 -2.76
C ASP A 105 -0.92 7.28 -1.60
N MET A 106 -1.13 7.75 -0.36
CA MET A 106 -0.78 7.03 0.87
C MET A 106 -1.61 5.75 1.04
N GLY A 107 -2.90 5.81 0.74
CA GLY A 107 -3.81 4.67 0.85
C GLY A 107 -3.46 3.59 -0.19
N ASP A 108 -3.11 4.01 -1.40
CA ASP A 108 -2.70 3.08 -2.45
C ASP A 108 -1.33 2.46 -2.16
N ALA A 109 -0.40 3.19 -1.54
CA ALA A 109 0.85 2.60 -1.04
C ALA A 109 0.57 1.49 -0.01
N ALA A 110 -0.32 1.75 0.96
CA ALA A 110 -0.69 0.76 1.98
C ALA A 110 -1.40 -0.46 1.38
N LYS A 111 -2.40 -0.26 0.51
CA LYS A 111 -3.09 -1.35 -0.20
C LYS A 111 -2.14 -2.15 -1.09
N GLY A 112 -1.26 -1.45 -1.80
CA GLY A 112 -0.27 -2.06 -2.68
C GLY A 112 0.68 -2.98 -1.93
N SER A 113 1.16 -2.60 -0.74
CA SER A 113 2.03 -3.45 0.08
C SER A 113 1.31 -4.73 0.54
N THR A 114 0.02 -4.66 0.87
CA THR A 114 -0.80 -5.83 1.21
C THR A 114 -1.00 -6.75 0.00
N THR A 115 -1.34 -6.17 -1.15
CA THR A 115 -1.56 -6.94 -2.40
C THR A 115 -0.29 -7.63 -2.86
N ASP A 116 0.87 -6.96 -2.80
CA ASP A 116 2.16 -7.57 -3.13
C ASP A 116 2.47 -8.77 -2.22
N ALA A 117 2.23 -8.63 -0.91
CA ALA A 117 2.40 -9.72 0.03
C ALA A 117 1.49 -10.92 -0.27
N ILE A 118 0.19 -10.68 -0.53
CA ILE A 118 -0.77 -11.75 -0.83
C ILE A 118 -0.37 -12.51 -2.10
N THR A 119 -0.03 -11.79 -3.17
CA THR A 119 0.40 -12.44 -4.43
C THR A 119 1.67 -13.26 -4.24
N LYS A 120 2.59 -12.80 -3.40
CA LYS A 120 3.80 -13.53 -3.06
C LYS A 120 3.51 -14.80 -2.26
N ILE A 121 2.69 -14.70 -1.21
CA ILE A 121 2.27 -15.87 -0.41
C ILE A 121 1.52 -16.88 -1.29
N ALA A 122 0.62 -16.43 -2.16
CA ALA A 122 -0.11 -17.28 -3.09
C ALA A 122 0.83 -18.08 -3.99
N SER A 123 1.94 -17.48 -4.44
CA SER A 123 2.96 -18.19 -5.21
C SER A 123 3.67 -19.29 -4.42
N TRP A 124 3.80 -19.16 -3.11
CA TRP A 124 4.36 -20.21 -2.23
C TRP A 124 3.42 -21.39 -2.06
N ILE A 125 2.11 -21.15 -2.16
CA ILE A 125 1.08 -22.20 -2.17
C ILE A 125 1.07 -22.89 -3.55
N GLY A 126 1.45 -22.19 -4.63
CA GLY A 126 1.48 -22.68 -6.01
C GLY A 126 0.67 -21.84 -7.00
N ILE A 127 -0.17 -20.91 -6.52
CA ILE A 127 -1.01 -20.05 -7.37
C ILE A 127 -0.12 -19.04 -8.11
N GLY A 128 -0.14 -19.09 -9.47
CA GLY A 128 0.64 -18.19 -10.31
C GLY A 128 2.16 -18.35 -10.18
N ILE A 129 2.64 -19.47 -9.67
CA ILE A 129 4.07 -19.76 -9.49
C ILE A 129 4.86 -19.75 -10.81
N ASP A 130 4.22 -20.10 -11.89
CA ASP A 130 4.76 -20.08 -13.25
C ASP A 130 5.15 -18.68 -13.73
N VAL A 131 4.39 -17.67 -13.33
CA VAL A 131 4.71 -16.24 -13.61
C VAL A 131 6.02 -15.85 -12.92
N TYR A 132 6.19 -16.23 -11.66
CA TYR A 132 7.43 -15.96 -10.91
C TYR A 132 8.63 -16.77 -11.42
N LYS A 133 8.39 -17.90 -12.08
CA LYS A 133 9.42 -18.69 -12.77
C LYS A 133 9.79 -18.13 -14.14
N GLY A 134 9.15 -17.04 -14.58
CA GLY A 134 9.40 -16.46 -15.91
C GLY A 134 8.93 -17.33 -17.07
N LYS A 135 8.03 -18.31 -16.84
CA LYS A 135 7.53 -19.22 -17.89
C LYS A 135 6.51 -18.55 -18.80
N HIS A 136 5.87 -17.49 -18.34
CA HIS A 136 5.08 -16.61 -19.18
C HIS A 136 6.00 -15.47 -19.61
N GLY A 137 6.52 -15.55 -20.83
CA GLY A 137 7.14 -14.39 -21.47
C GLY A 137 6.16 -13.24 -21.29
N ALA A 138 6.63 -12.11 -20.71
CA ALA A 138 5.78 -10.95 -20.53
C ALA A 138 5.06 -10.69 -21.85
N PRO A 139 3.71 -10.68 -21.87
CA PRO A 139 3.02 -10.23 -23.06
C PRO A 139 3.59 -8.83 -23.32
N VAL A 140 4.15 -8.62 -24.51
CA VAL A 140 4.59 -7.30 -24.98
C VAL A 140 3.31 -6.51 -25.26
N ILE A 141 2.49 -6.33 -24.24
CA ILE A 141 1.51 -5.27 -24.20
C ILE A 141 2.31 -4.10 -23.68
N PRO A 142 2.70 -3.13 -24.55
CA PRO A 142 3.34 -1.92 -24.07
C PRO A 142 2.43 -1.39 -22.97
N ALA A 143 2.99 -1.19 -21.78
CA ALA A 143 2.27 -0.53 -20.71
C ALA A 143 1.65 0.71 -21.35
N LYS A 144 0.30 0.78 -21.42
CA LYS A 144 -0.33 2.03 -21.86
C LYS A 144 0.31 3.11 -21.01
N PRO A 145 0.89 4.16 -21.64
CA PRO A 145 1.39 5.27 -20.84
C PRO A 145 0.26 5.64 -19.90
N TYR A 146 0.55 5.75 -18.61
CA TYR A 146 -0.41 6.22 -17.63
C TYR A 146 -1.01 7.51 -18.17
N GLN A 147 -2.20 7.42 -18.75
CA GLN A 147 -2.99 8.58 -19.09
C GLN A 147 -3.62 9.00 -17.77
N ALA A 148 -3.08 10.06 -17.19
CA ALA A 148 -3.77 10.76 -16.12
C ALA A 148 -5.22 10.95 -16.55
N PRO A 149 -6.20 10.69 -15.65
CA PRO A 149 -7.61 10.93 -15.97
C PRO A 149 -7.76 12.33 -16.57
N PRO A 150 -8.65 12.53 -17.57
CA PRO A 150 -8.82 13.83 -18.19
C PRO A 150 -9.04 14.84 -17.09
N LYS A 151 -8.22 15.89 -17.08
CA LYS A 151 -8.41 17.01 -16.17
C LYS A 151 -9.76 17.60 -16.52
N ASN A 152 -10.76 17.36 -15.68
CA ASN A 152 -11.91 18.23 -15.67
C ASN A 152 -11.37 19.63 -15.36
N ASP A 153 -11.63 20.58 -16.23
CA ASP A 153 -11.32 22.00 -16.04
C ASP A 153 -12.13 22.55 -14.87
N VAL A 154 -11.74 22.16 -13.66
CA VAL A 154 -12.11 22.86 -12.45
C VAL A 154 -11.04 23.95 -12.28
N ALA A 155 -11.48 25.20 -12.17
CA ALA A 155 -10.64 26.37 -12.00
C ALA A 155 -9.50 26.09 -11.01
N PRO A 156 -8.29 26.65 -11.25
CA PRO A 156 -7.11 26.33 -10.45
C PRO A 156 -7.38 26.65 -8.99
N PRO A 157 -7.17 25.68 -8.08
CA PRO A 157 -7.25 25.97 -6.65
C PRO A 157 -6.18 27.02 -6.33
N THR A 158 -6.61 28.01 -5.60
CA THR A 158 -5.78 29.08 -5.01
C THR A 158 -4.50 28.46 -4.46
N LYS A 159 -3.34 29.04 -4.83
CA LYS A 159 -2.00 28.62 -4.44
C LYS A 159 -1.93 28.27 -2.96
N THR A 160 -2.00 27.00 -2.63
CA THR A 160 -1.65 26.51 -1.31
C THR A 160 -0.11 26.56 -1.22
N ARG A 161 0.39 27.39 -0.32
CA ARG A 161 1.79 27.61 -0.06
C ARG A 161 2.44 26.26 0.27
N THR A 162 3.27 25.73 -0.63
CA THR A 162 4.05 24.52 -0.42
C THR A 162 5.05 24.81 0.70
N THR A 163 4.81 24.27 1.87
CA THR A 163 5.79 24.29 2.95
C THR A 163 6.84 23.22 2.65
N ALA A 164 8.12 23.60 2.70
CA ALA A 164 9.24 22.67 2.67
C ALA A 164 9.03 21.55 3.73
N PRO A 165 9.59 20.35 3.55
CA PRO A 165 9.46 19.29 4.54
C PRO A 165 9.96 19.79 5.88
N VAL A 166 9.07 19.78 6.88
CA VAL A 166 9.41 20.21 8.24
C VAL A 166 10.33 19.15 8.84
N ILE A 167 11.58 19.50 9.08
CA ILE A 167 12.55 18.62 9.75
C ILE A 167 12.25 18.67 11.25
N ILE A 168 11.61 17.62 11.76
CA ILE A 168 11.31 17.49 13.18
C ILE A 168 12.56 17.03 13.92
N PRO A 169 13.08 17.81 14.90
CA PRO A 169 14.21 17.42 15.72
C PRO A 169 13.98 16.04 16.37
N ALA A 170 15.02 15.23 16.48
CA ALA A 170 14.93 13.86 16.99
C ALA A 170 14.25 13.77 18.36
N GLY A 171 14.46 14.75 19.24
CA GLY A 171 13.82 14.83 20.56
C GLY A 171 12.31 15.11 20.54
N LEU A 172 11.78 15.61 19.42
CA LEU A 172 10.35 15.95 19.28
C LEU A 172 9.57 14.97 18.43
N GLN A 173 10.20 13.97 17.84
CA GLN A 173 9.55 13.04 16.92
C GLN A 173 8.37 12.27 17.56
N LYS A 174 8.53 11.83 18.81
CA LYS A 174 7.49 11.09 19.52
C LYS A 174 6.24 11.94 19.76
N ILE A 175 6.41 13.16 20.27
CA ILE A 175 5.27 14.06 20.55
C ILE A 175 4.66 14.60 19.26
N HIS A 176 5.45 14.77 18.20
CA HIS A 176 4.95 15.09 16.88
C HIS A 176 4.04 13.98 16.34
N GLN A 177 4.43 12.70 16.45
CA GLN A 177 3.59 11.57 16.05
C GLN A 177 2.27 11.52 16.82
N GLU A 178 2.31 11.72 18.14
CA GLU A 178 1.11 11.78 18.97
C GLU A 178 0.17 12.89 18.51
N TYR A 179 0.71 14.10 18.25
CA TYR A 179 -0.06 15.24 17.75
C TYR A 179 -0.73 14.92 16.41
N ILE A 180 0.00 14.35 15.45
CA ILE A 180 -0.54 14.01 14.12
C ILE A 180 -1.66 12.97 14.23
N LEU A 181 -1.53 11.98 15.12
CA LEU A 181 -2.56 10.98 15.35
C LEU A 181 -3.84 11.60 15.94
N GLU A 182 -3.73 12.42 17.01
CA GLU A 182 -4.88 13.07 17.61
C GLU A 182 -5.59 14.00 16.61
N ARG A 183 -4.82 14.80 15.86
CA ARG A 183 -5.34 15.65 14.81
C ARG A 183 -6.05 14.86 13.71
N ALA A 184 -5.49 13.75 13.24
CA ALA A 184 -6.08 12.92 12.19
C ALA A 184 -7.45 12.35 12.60
N VAL A 185 -7.61 12.00 13.86
CA VAL A 185 -8.84 11.41 14.41
C VAL A 185 -9.91 12.47 14.73
N LYS A 186 -9.50 13.60 15.29
CA LYS A 186 -10.42 14.57 15.93
C LYS A 186 -10.63 15.87 15.14
N ALA A 187 -9.71 16.25 14.24
CA ALA A 187 -9.82 17.52 13.52
C ALA A 187 -10.97 17.49 12.48
N THR A 188 -11.71 18.57 12.42
CA THR A 188 -12.66 18.85 11.34
C THR A 188 -11.92 19.14 10.02
N ASP A 189 -12.61 19.08 8.88
CA ASP A 189 -11.99 19.38 7.58
C ASP A 189 -11.48 20.82 7.50
N GLN A 190 -12.14 21.77 8.18
CA GLN A 190 -11.70 23.13 8.27
C GLN A 190 -10.37 23.26 9.05
N GLU A 191 -10.22 22.54 10.18
CA GLU A 191 -9.02 22.55 10.99
C GLU A 191 -7.85 21.79 10.32
N ARG A 192 -8.14 20.76 9.54
CA ARG A 192 -7.12 20.05 8.75
C ARG A 192 -6.44 20.95 7.72
N ASN A 193 -7.18 21.93 7.20
CA ASN A 193 -6.68 22.88 6.22
C ASN A 193 -6.19 24.19 6.84
N ASP A 194 -6.32 24.38 8.15
CA ASP A 194 -5.88 25.60 8.83
C ASP A 194 -4.38 25.58 9.11
N PRO A 195 -3.59 26.55 8.58
CA PRO A 195 -2.15 26.60 8.78
C PRO A 195 -1.70 26.64 10.24
N ARG A 196 -2.56 27.12 11.16
CA ARG A 196 -2.26 27.21 12.60
C ARG A 196 -2.05 25.83 13.24
N PHE A 197 -2.66 24.77 12.66
CA PHE A 197 -2.56 23.40 13.13
C PHE A 197 -1.53 22.59 12.34
N ASN A 198 -0.81 23.18 11.40
CA ASN A 198 0.24 22.50 10.66
C ASN A 198 1.59 22.71 11.37
N PRO A 199 2.28 21.63 11.81
CA PRO A 199 3.59 21.74 12.42
C PRO A 199 4.59 22.44 11.50
N THR A 200 5.41 23.31 12.10
CA THR A 200 6.53 23.99 11.45
C THR A 200 7.83 23.65 12.20
N GLU A 201 8.98 24.03 11.66
CA GLU A 201 10.30 23.82 12.29
C GLU A 201 10.40 24.50 13.67
N ASP A 202 9.63 25.56 13.90
CA ASP A 202 9.62 26.34 15.14
C ASP A 202 8.73 25.76 16.24
N TRP A 203 8.08 24.61 15.97
CA TRP A 203 7.21 24.01 16.97
C TRP A 203 8.02 23.42 18.12
N THR A 204 7.75 23.94 19.32
CA THR A 204 8.30 23.46 20.58
C THR A 204 7.48 22.30 21.13
N GLU A 205 8.04 21.55 22.08
CA GLU A 205 7.32 20.48 22.79
C GLU A 205 6.04 21.01 23.46
N GLU A 206 6.09 22.19 24.05
CA GLU A 206 4.94 22.85 24.68
C GLU A 206 3.80 23.09 23.67
N ARG A 207 4.14 23.52 22.44
CA ARG A 207 3.15 23.75 21.39
C ARG A 207 2.49 22.45 20.93
N TYR A 208 3.26 21.36 20.81
CA TYR A 208 2.71 20.04 20.52
C TYR A 208 1.77 19.58 21.63
N ARG A 209 2.14 19.72 22.90
CA ARG A 209 1.31 19.36 24.05
C ARG A 209 -0.02 20.10 24.06
N LYS A 210 0.00 21.41 23.82
CA LYS A 210 -1.21 22.24 23.72
C LYS A 210 -2.13 21.79 22.56
N GLY A 211 -1.54 21.44 21.43
CA GLY A 211 -2.30 20.92 20.29
C GLY A 211 -2.92 19.54 20.55
N ILE A 212 -2.20 18.64 21.21
CA ILE A 212 -2.72 17.33 21.62
C ILE A 212 -3.88 17.50 22.60
N GLU A 213 -3.72 18.35 23.61
CA GLU A 213 -4.76 18.63 24.58
C GLU A 213 -6.01 19.23 23.93
N TYR A 214 -5.84 20.16 22.99
CA TYR A 214 -6.93 20.74 22.22
C TYR A 214 -7.76 19.66 21.50
N PHE A 215 -7.12 18.70 20.84
CA PHE A 215 -7.82 17.64 20.14
C PHE A 215 -8.38 16.55 21.06
N LYS A 216 -7.70 16.23 22.18
CA LYS A 216 -8.20 15.23 23.17
C LYS A 216 -9.47 15.67 23.90
N ASN A 217 -9.64 16.96 24.12
CA ASN A 217 -10.78 17.52 24.84
C ASN A 217 -12.01 17.77 23.95
N ARG A 218 -12.02 17.24 22.76
CA ARG A 218 -13.14 17.23 21.81
C ARG A 218 -13.62 15.79 21.59
#